data_010b9e64772e72f5782fad2a9c5946a9
#
_entry.id   010b9e64772e72f5782fad2a9c5946a9
#
_cell.length_a   1.000
_cell.length_b   1.000
_cell.length_c   1.000
_cell.angle_alpha   90.00
_cell.angle_beta   90.00
_cell.angle_gamma   90.00
#
_symmetry.space_group_name_H-M   'P 1'
#
loop_
_entity.id
_entity.type
_entity.pdbx_description
1 polymer ?
#
loop_
_entity_poly.entity_id
_entity_poly.type
_entity_poly.pdbx_seq_one_letter_code
_entity_poly.pdbx_strand_id
1 'polypeptide(L)'
;MDKLLLTNVICSSIYTSYAFAAQIIIYPLLHQRWYAEHQERSFKAYILFIITELVSSIFLAVISNDMIAPLVLLILSYIPIVMIFRYETKFMSHIINEDFDWFRRYGILRCVLCFVRWAYLYIYLLIT
;
A
#
# COMPACT_ATOMS: atom_id res chain seq x y z
N MET A 1 7.14 20.26 -10.37
CA MET A 1 6.56 19.79 -9.10
C MET A 1 5.08 19.46 -9.23
N ASP A 2 4.27 20.28 -9.87
CA ASP A 2 2.81 20.07 -9.95
C ASP A 2 2.43 18.79 -10.67
N LYS A 3 3.13 18.43 -11.75
CA LYS A 3 2.88 17.20 -12.50
C LYS A 3 3.24 15.96 -11.69
N LEU A 4 4.35 16.00 -10.96
CA LEU A 4 4.75 14.91 -10.08
C LEU A 4 3.75 14.73 -8.92
N LEU A 5 3.32 15.83 -8.33
CA LEU A 5 2.34 15.81 -7.25
C LEU A 5 1.00 15.26 -7.74
N LEU A 6 0.53 15.69 -8.90
CA LEU A 6 -0.71 15.18 -9.49
C LEU A 6 -0.61 13.68 -9.78
N THR A 7 0.49 13.24 -10.39
CA THR A 7 0.74 11.81 -10.65
C THR A 7 0.71 11.02 -9.34
N ASN A 8 1.35 11.53 -8.30
CA ASN A 8 1.39 10.86 -7.01
C ASN A 8 0.01 10.79 -6.36
N VAL A 9 -0.79 11.85 -6.45
CA VAL A 9 -2.18 11.87 -5.95
C VAL A 9 -3.03 10.84 -6.67
N ILE A 10 -2.92 10.74 -8.00
CA ILE A 10 -3.67 9.75 -8.78
C ILE A 10 -3.27 8.33 -8.37
N CYS A 11 -1.99 8.02 -8.30
CA CYS A 11 -1.50 6.71 -7.89
C CYS A 11 -1.91 6.38 -6.45
N SER A 12 -1.84 7.35 -5.55
CA SER A 12 -2.27 7.20 -4.16
C SER A 12 -3.77 6.92 -4.05
N SER A 13 -4.59 7.59 -4.87
CA SER A 13 -6.03 7.34 -4.92
C SER A 13 -6.34 5.91 -5.34
N ILE A 14 -5.67 5.42 -6.38
CA ILE A 14 -5.83 4.06 -6.88
C ILE A 14 -5.40 3.04 -5.81
N TYR A 15 -4.22 3.24 -5.22
CA TYR A 15 -3.69 2.33 -4.22
C TYR A 15 -4.54 2.31 -2.95
N THR A 16 -4.98 3.47 -2.47
CA THR A 16 -5.83 3.58 -1.28
C THR A 16 -7.19 2.93 -1.50
N SER A 17 -7.82 3.18 -2.64
CA SER A 17 -9.09 2.54 -3.00
C SER A 17 -8.95 1.03 -3.04
N TYR A 18 -7.87 0.53 -3.64
CA TYR A 18 -7.60 -0.91 -3.67
C TYR A 18 -7.38 -1.46 -2.26
N ALA A 19 -6.61 -0.79 -1.41
CA ALA A 19 -6.35 -1.25 -0.06
C ALA A 19 -7.64 -1.38 0.77
N PHE A 20 -8.54 -0.40 0.68
CA PHE A 20 -9.83 -0.46 1.36
C PHE A 20 -10.73 -1.55 0.79
N ALA A 21 -10.83 -1.67 -0.53
CA ALA A 21 -11.63 -2.70 -1.17
C ALA A 21 -11.12 -4.10 -0.80
N ALA A 22 -9.82 -4.30 -0.80
CA ALA A 22 -9.22 -5.56 -0.40
C ALA A 22 -9.53 -5.90 1.05
N GLN A 23 -9.36 -4.93 1.95
CA GLN A 23 -9.56 -5.16 3.38
C GLN A 23 -11.03 -5.42 3.75
N ILE A 24 -11.96 -4.70 3.14
CA ILE A 24 -13.38 -4.76 3.51
C ILE A 24 -14.12 -5.87 2.75
N ILE A 25 -13.82 -6.05 1.47
CA ILE A 25 -14.59 -6.92 0.59
C ILE A 25 -13.85 -8.22 0.28
N ILE A 26 -12.60 -8.13 -0.16
CA ILE A 26 -11.87 -9.27 -0.73
C ILE A 26 -11.39 -10.23 0.36
N TYR A 27 -10.70 -9.72 1.37
CA TYR A 27 -10.08 -10.56 2.41
C TYR A 27 -11.09 -11.34 3.24
N PRO A 28 -12.26 -10.80 3.63
CA PRO A 28 -13.27 -11.60 4.34
C PRO A 28 -13.82 -12.77 3.53
N LEU A 29 -13.77 -12.68 2.18
CA LEU A 29 -14.26 -13.73 1.29
C LEU A 29 -13.18 -14.75 0.94
N LEU A 30 -11.91 -14.45 1.18
CA LEU A 30 -10.81 -15.34 0.86
C LEU A 30 -10.57 -16.36 1.96
N HIS A 31 -10.38 -17.61 1.55
CA HIS A 31 -9.86 -18.63 2.43
C HIS A 31 -8.39 -18.31 2.78
N GLN A 32 -7.97 -18.67 4.00
CA GLN A 32 -6.63 -18.34 4.51
C GLN A 32 -5.50 -18.71 3.54
N ARG A 33 -5.56 -19.90 2.94
CA ARG A 33 -4.53 -20.36 2.00
C ARG A 33 -4.45 -19.54 0.71
N TRP A 34 -5.52 -18.83 0.34
CA TRP A 34 -5.55 -18.01 -0.87
C TRP A 34 -5.10 -16.58 -0.65
N TYR A 35 -4.91 -16.18 0.60
CA TYR A 35 -4.54 -14.82 0.96
C TYR A 35 -3.19 -14.41 0.36
N ALA A 36 -2.16 -15.25 0.56
CA ALA A 36 -0.82 -14.99 0.04
C ALA A 36 -0.81 -14.96 -1.49
N GLU A 37 -1.52 -15.90 -2.13
CA GLU A 37 -1.65 -15.95 -3.59
C GLU A 37 -2.34 -14.70 -4.13
N HIS A 38 -3.41 -14.24 -3.48
CA HIS A 38 -4.09 -13.01 -3.85
C HIS A 38 -3.14 -11.80 -3.76
N GLN A 39 -2.35 -11.70 -2.69
CA GLN A 39 -1.41 -10.60 -2.52
C GLN A 39 -0.33 -10.61 -3.62
N GLU A 40 0.18 -11.78 -3.98
CA GLU A 40 1.16 -11.91 -5.06
C GLU A 40 0.57 -11.47 -6.41
N ARG A 41 -0.62 -11.94 -6.74
CA ARG A 41 -1.31 -11.57 -7.99
C ARG A 41 -1.62 -10.08 -8.03
N SER A 42 -2.07 -9.51 -6.93
CA SER A 42 -2.34 -8.08 -6.84
C SER A 42 -1.07 -7.26 -7.01
N PHE A 43 0.02 -7.68 -6.40
CA PHE A 43 1.31 -7.01 -6.56
C PHE A 43 1.75 -7.02 -8.03
N LYS A 44 1.68 -8.17 -8.71
CA LYS A 44 2.04 -8.27 -10.13
C LYS A 44 1.17 -7.37 -11.01
N ALA A 45 -0.12 -7.27 -10.71
CA ALA A 45 -1.05 -6.44 -11.48
C ALA A 45 -0.78 -4.94 -11.29
N TYR A 46 -0.38 -4.54 -10.08
CA TYR A 46 -0.22 -3.12 -9.72
C TYR A 46 1.23 -2.66 -9.64
N ILE A 47 2.19 -3.51 -10.05
CA ILE A 47 3.62 -3.20 -9.90
C ILE A 47 4.04 -1.90 -10.58
N LEU A 48 3.49 -1.59 -11.75
CA LEU A 48 3.79 -0.35 -12.47
C LEU A 48 3.31 0.87 -11.68
N PHE A 49 2.12 0.79 -11.09
CA PHE A 49 1.60 1.88 -10.25
C PHE A 49 2.43 2.03 -8.99
N ILE A 50 2.84 0.93 -8.37
CA ILE A 50 3.69 0.95 -7.17
C ILE A 50 5.04 1.60 -7.46
N ILE A 51 5.69 1.22 -8.54
CA ILE A 51 6.97 1.79 -8.95
C ILE A 51 6.82 3.27 -9.27
N THR A 52 5.80 3.65 -10.03
CA THR A 52 5.53 5.05 -10.39
C THR A 52 5.29 5.89 -9.14
N GLU A 53 4.48 5.40 -8.22
CA GLU A 53 4.19 6.09 -6.96
C GLU A 53 5.45 6.26 -6.11
N LEU A 54 6.25 5.20 -5.97
CA LEU A 54 7.48 5.25 -5.17
C LEU A 54 8.50 6.22 -5.77
N VAL A 55 8.75 6.13 -7.06
CA VAL A 55 9.72 6.98 -7.75
C VAL A 55 9.29 8.44 -7.68
N SER A 56 8.02 8.74 -7.97
CA SER A 56 7.50 10.11 -7.90
C SER A 56 7.54 10.66 -6.47
N SER A 57 7.28 9.83 -5.46
CA SER A 57 7.39 10.23 -4.05
C SER A 57 8.83 10.57 -3.67
N ILE A 58 9.81 9.79 -4.14
CA ILE A 58 11.23 10.06 -3.89
C ILE A 58 11.62 11.41 -4.51
N PHE A 59 11.25 11.65 -5.76
CA PHE A 59 11.54 12.93 -6.42
C PHE A 59 10.89 14.11 -5.69
N LEU A 60 9.64 13.97 -5.26
CA LEU A 60 8.97 15.00 -4.48
C LEU A 60 9.67 15.27 -3.15
N ALA A 61 10.12 14.23 -2.47
CA ALA A 61 10.85 14.37 -1.20
C ALA A 61 12.19 15.09 -1.37
N VAL A 62 12.86 14.88 -2.51
CA VAL A 62 14.10 15.60 -2.84
C VAL A 62 13.82 17.08 -3.12
N ILE A 63 12.72 17.38 -3.81
CA ILE A 63 12.36 18.76 -4.17
C ILE A 63 11.84 19.54 -2.96
N SER A 64 11.05 18.90 -2.11
CA SER A 64 10.38 19.55 -0.99
C SER A 64 10.46 18.70 0.28
N ASN A 65 10.86 19.32 1.39
CA ASN A 65 10.90 18.67 2.70
C ASN A 65 9.49 18.26 3.19
N ASP A 66 8.45 18.96 2.73
CA ASP A 66 7.07 18.65 3.09
C ASP A 66 6.62 17.28 2.56
N MET A 67 7.31 16.76 1.54
CA MET A 67 6.99 15.47 0.92
C MET A 67 7.71 14.28 1.56
N ILE A 68 8.53 14.50 2.58
CA ILE A 68 9.21 13.42 3.31
C ILE A 68 8.21 12.57 4.10
N ALA A 69 7.24 13.20 4.76
CA ALA A 69 6.21 12.49 5.52
C ALA A 69 5.36 11.55 4.65
N PRO A 70 4.84 11.97 3.48
CA PRO A 70 4.16 11.04 2.59
C PRO A 70 5.04 9.88 2.11
N LEU A 71 6.32 10.10 1.87
CA LEU A 71 7.24 9.04 1.48
C LEU A 71 7.40 8.00 2.60
N VAL A 72 7.57 8.44 3.84
CA VAL A 72 7.68 7.55 4.99
C VAL A 72 6.40 6.73 5.16
N LEU A 73 5.23 7.35 5.04
CA LEU A 73 3.95 6.66 5.12
C LEU A 73 3.81 5.61 4.01
N LEU A 74 4.26 5.90 2.81
CA LEU A 74 4.23 4.97 1.69
C LEU A 74 5.11 3.75 1.96
N ILE A 75 6.33 3.95 2.42
CA ILE A 75 7.26 2.86 2.75
C ILE A 75 6.67 1.98 3.85
N LEU A 76 6.10 2.58 4.89
CA LEU A 76 5.45 1.83 5.97
C LEU A 76 4.25 1.02 5.47
N SER A 77 3.51 1.51 4.49
CA SER A 77 2.37 0.81 3.92
C SER A 77 2.78 -0.41 3.09
N TYR A 78 4.03 -0.48 2.63
CA TYR A 78 4.53 -1.62 1.85
C TYR A 78 5.06 -2.76 2.71
N ILE A 79 5.29 -2.57 4.01
CA ILE A 79 5.83 -3.61 4.90
C ILE A 79 5.00 -4.90 4.85
N PRO A 80 3.66 -4.88 4.90
CA PRO A 80 2.88 -6.12 4.82
C PRO A 80 3.11 -6.90 3.54
N ILE A 81 3.27 -6.20 2.42
CA ILE A 81 3.52 -6.84 1.12
C ILE A 81 4.87 -7.56 1.13
N VAL A 82 5.90 -6.89 1.62
CA VAL A 82 7.25 -7.47 1.72
C VAL A 82 7.26 -8.68 2.64
N MET A 83 6.55 -8.60 3.77
CA MET A 83 6.48 -9.71 4.71
C MET A 83 5.78 -10.92 4.12
N ILE A 84 4.71 -10.73 3.36
CA ILE A 84 4.00 -11.82 2.69
C ILE A 84 4.95 -12.53 1.71
N PHE A 85 5.69 -11.79 0.88
CA PHE A 85 6.67 -12.39 -0.03
C PHE A 85 7.77 -13.15 0.70
N ARG A 86 8.25 -12.61 1.82
CA ARG A 86 9.30 -13.26 2.62
C ARG A 86 8.83 -14.58 3.23
N TYR A 87 7.56 -14.66 3.64
CA TYR A 87 6.98 -15.84 4.28
C TYR A 87 6.25 -16.77 3.31
N GLU A 88 6.20 -16.45 2.02
CA GLU A 88 5.41 -17.16 1.03
C GLU A 88 5.66 -18.68 1.05
N THR A 89 6.91 -19.12 1.01
CA THR A 89 7.26 -20.54 1.02
C THR A 89 6.96 -21.23 2.34
N LYS A 90 7.10 -20.53 3.46
CA LYS A 90 6.77 -21.05 4.79
C LYS A 90 5.29 -20.92 5.11
N PHE A 91 4.66 -19.87 4.59
CA PHE A 91 3.27 -19.54 4.84
C PHE A 91 2.34 -20.55 4.18
N MET A 92 2.66 -21.01 2.97
CA MET A 92 1.86 -22.00 2.24
C MET A 92 1.87 -23.38 2.89
N SER A 93 2.92 -23.71 3.64
CA SER A 93 3.04 -25.03 4.31
C SER A 93 2.54 -25.04 5.75
N HIS A 94 2.50 -23.87 6.44
CA HIS A 94 2.16 -23.78 7.87
C HIS A 94 1.38 -22.50 8.17
N ILE A 95 0.18 -22.35 7.59
CA ILE A 95 -0.70 -21.23 7.94
C ILE A 95 -1.29 -21.50 9.32
N ILE A 96 -0.77 -20.81 10.33
CA ILE A 96 -1.34 -20.77 11.65
C ILE A 96 -2.38 -19.64 11.67
N ASN A 97 -3.54 -19.84 12.30
CA ASN A 97 -4.60 -18.83 12.40
C ASN A 97 -4.10 -17.50 12.96
N GLU A 98 -3.14 -17.54 13.88
CA GLU A 98 -2.54 -16.36 14.48
C GLU A 98 -1.80 -15.49 13.45
N ASP A 99 -1.02 -16.12 12.54
CA ASP A 99 -0.28 -15.40 11.51
C ASP A 99 -1.24 -14.72 10.52
N PHE A 100 -2.33 -15.41 10.18
CA PHE A 100 -3.36 -14.86 9.30
C PHE A 100 -4.05 -13.66 9.94
N ASP A 101 -4.42 -13.75 11.21
CA ASP A 101 -5.03 -12.64 11.96
C ASP A 101 -4.08 -11.46 12.07
N TRP A 102 -2.79 -11.71 12.27
CA TRP A 102 -1.76 -10.68 12.31
C TRP A 102 -1.68 -9.93 10.98
N PHE A 103 -1.65 -10.63 9.86
CA PHE A 103 -1.66 -10.00 8.53
C PHE A 103 -2.93 -9.18 8.28
N ARG A 104 -4.07 -9.66 8.74
CA ARG A 104 -5.33 -8.92 8.62
C ARG A 104 -5.29 -7.62 9.42
N ARG A 105 -4.79 -7.66 10.65
CA ARG A 105 -4.63 -6.47 11.49
C ARG A 105 -3.68 -5.47 10.86
N TYR A 106 -2.60 -5.96 10.31
CA TYR A 106 -1.64 -5.11 9.61
C TYR A 106 -2.23 -4.48 8.35
N GLY A 107 -3.13 -5.21 7.67
CA GLY A 107 -3.88 -4.68 6.53
C GLY A 107 -4.74 -3.48 6.91
N ILE A 108 -5.37 -3.48 8.11
CA ILE A 108 -6.12 -2.34 8.62
C ILE A 108 -5.19 -1.13 8.83
N LEU A 109 -4.04 -1.36 9.44
CA LEU A 109 -3.02 -0.31 9.62
C LEU A 109 -2.58 0.26 8.26
N ARG A 110 -2.37 -0.59 7.27
CA ARG A 110 -2.04 -0.17 5.90
C ARG A 110 -3.12 0.75 5.33
N CYS A 111 -4.39 0.40 5.51
CA CYS A 111 -5.50 1.24 5.05
C CYS A 111 -5.46 2.63 5.71
N VAL A 112 -5.22 2.69 7.02
CA VAL A 112 -5.10 3.96 7.74
C VAL A 112 -3.94 4.78 7.21
N LEU A 113 -2.78 4.17 7.04
CA LEU A 113 -1.58 4.84 6.52
C LEU A 113 -1.81 5.38 5.10
N CYS A 114 -2.43 4.59 4.23
CA CYS A 114 -2.74 5.00 2.87
C CYS A 114 -3.74 6.17 2.85
N PHE A 115 -4.77 6.12 3.70
CA PHE A 115 -5.77 7.17 3.78
C PHE A 115 -5.16 8.49 4.28
N VAL A 116 -4.36 8.44 5.34
CA VAL A 116 -3.68 9.64 5.88
C VAL A 116 -2.75 10.24 4.83
N ARG A 117 -1.99 9.40 4.15
CA ARG A 117 -1.10 9.84 3.06
C ARG A 117 -1.88 10.48 1.91
N TRP A 118 -2.95 9.82 1.46
CA TRP A 118 -3.80 10.34 0.39
C TRP A 118 -4.40 11.70 0.77
N ALA A 119 -4.95 11.82 1.96
CA ALA A 119 -5.53 13.06 2.45
C ALA A 119 -4.50 14.19 2.51
N TYR A 120 -3.30 13.89 3.00
CA TYR A 120 -2.20 14.85 3.05
C TYR A 120 -1.84 15.37 1.66
N LEU A 121 -1.62 14.47 0.72
CA LEU A 121 -1.26 14.82 -0.66
C LEU A 121 -2.37 15.59 -1.36
N TYR A 122 -3.61 15.19 -1.17
CA TYR A 122 -4.77 15.84 -1.80
C TYR A 122 -4.95 17.26 -1.27
N ILE A 123 -4.88 17.44 0.04
CA ILE A 123 -4.96 18.77 0.66
C ILE A 123 -3.81 19.66 0.19
N TYR A 124 -2.59 19.11 0.13
CA TYR A 124 -1.42 19.84 -0.34
C TYR A 124 -1.61 20.30 -1.80
N LEU A 125 -2.14 19.43 -2.65
CA LEU A 125 -2.43 19.77 -4.04
C LEU A 125 -3.46 20.90 -4.15
N LEU A 126 -4.49 20.90 -3.31
CA LEU A 126 -5.53 21.93 -3.31
C LEU A 126 -5.00 23.30 -2.85
N ILE A 127 -4.05 23.31 -1.93
CA ILE A 127 -3.47 24.55 -1.39
C ILE A 127 -2.49 25.18 -2.40
N THR A 128 -1.77 24.36 -3.14
CA THR A 128 -0.83 24.87 -4.16
C THR A 128 -1.55 25.11 -5.49
#